data_d7c4af725c7a1bdd54202a1531924f10
#
_entry.id   d7c4af725c7a1bdd54202a1531924f10
#
_cell.length_a   1.000
_cell.length_b   1.000
_cell.length_c   1.000
_cell.angle_alpha   90.00
_cell.angle_beta   90.00
_cell.angle_gamma   90.00
#
_symmetry.space_group_name_H-M   'P 1'
#
loop_
_entity.id
_entity.type
_entity.pdbx_description
1 polymer ?
#
loop_
_entity_poly.entity_id
_entity_poly.type
_entity_poly.pdbx_seq_one_letter_code
_entity_poly.pdbx_strand_id
1 'polypeptide(L)'
;MTTFSFHSRRSPVYSRNGIVATSQPLATAAGLEILAKGGNAVDAAVAAGAALNVTEPTSTGIGGDMFALYYSAETKRVTALNGSGRAPAALTLDRLKRDGLSTDLPPFHTHTITVPGACAGWFDLIEKHGLLSMSEILVPAIRLASEGFPVAPLTSYYWRRGVERQLKSSRNGRELTIDGRGPNTGEIFRNPNLARTFEIVARGGKSAFYEGEIAEAIVGVIQEAGGVMSLEDLASHTSTWEEPISVDYRGLRVYECPPNGQGMTALIALNILEGFDLSALGSLSTERLHLIIEALRLAFADSRWYVADPRFSDIPIKELLSKEYADERRKLINIKQATIDPKRGTPVSSSGTVYLSVVDKFGNACSFINSNYWGFGTGIVPKGFGFTLQNRGHNFSLDPNHPNKLEPRKRPYHTIIPAMVTRIPSPSGRGTSEGQGEGESLYASYGVMGGFMQPQGHVQVLSALVDNGLDPQSALDLPRICIDVEESGGRVALEEGIPANVISDLKKMGHPVYAEAVSGYDRSLFGRGQVILRDAETGVLCAGSDPRADGCAMSL
;
A
#
# COMPACT_ATOMS: atom_id res chain seq x y z
N MET A 1 22.16 5.62 22.92
CA MET A 1 21.06 5.52 21.95
C MET A 1 20.34 6.86 21.97
N THR A 2 20.33 7.59 20.87
CA THR A 2 19.57 8.84 20.75
C THR A 2 18.09 8.49 20.76
N THR A 3 17.37 8.94 21.78
CA THR A 3 15.92 8.83 21.87
C THR A 3 15.31 9.71 20.77
N PHE A 4 14.69 9.12 19.78
CA PHE A 4 13.92 9.85 18.77
C PHE A 4 12.62 10.34 19.41
N SER A 5 12.44 11.65 19.53
CA SER A 5 11.15 12.24 19.87
C SER A 5 10.35 12.45 18.58
N PHE A 6 9.20 11.80 18.47
CA PHE A 6 8.35 11.82 17.26
C PHE A 6 7.25 12.89 17.31
N HIS A 7 7.40 13.94 18.09
CA HIS A 7 6.49 15.08 17.97
C HIS A 7 6.71 15.73 16.60
N SER A 8 5.83 15.43 15.66
CA SER A 8 5.83 16.09 14.38
C SER A 8 5.58 17.59 14.57
N ARG A 9 6.39 18.41 13.87
CA ARG A 9 6.18 19.86 13.75
C ARG A 9 6.08 20.26 12.29
N ARG A 10 5.71 19.30 11.42
CA ARG A 10 5.54 19.60 10.01
C ARG A 10 4.25 20.39 9.81
N SER A 11 4.34 21.47 9.05
CA SER A 11 3.15 22.16 8.57
C SER A 11 2.58 21.41 7.38
N PRO A 12 1.26 21.44 7.14
CA PRO A 12 0.70 20.97 5.88
C PRO A 12 1.25 21.81 4.72
N VAL A 13 1.41 21.18 3.56
CA VAL A 13 1.93 21.80 2.33
C VAL A 13 0.77 22.22 1.45
N TYR A 14 0.78 23.46 0.98
CA TYR A 14 -0.26 24.00 0.10
C TYR A 14 0.28 24.27 -1.29
N SER A 15 -0.56 24.05 -2.34
CA SER A 15 -0.24 24.36 -3.73
C SER A 15 -1.49 24.59 -4.58
N ARG A 16 -1.28 25.28 -5.71
CA ARG A 16 -2.25 25.34 -6.83
C ARG A 16 -1.74 24.63 -8.08
N ASN A 17 -0.45 24.29 -8.13
CA ASN A 17 0.24 23.81 -9.34
C ASN A 17 0.58 22.32 -9.32
N GLY A 18 0.27 21.62 -8.23
CA GLY A 18 0.52 20.20 -8.04
C GLY A 18 1.31 19.90 -6.77
N ILE A 19 1.09 18.69 -6.22
CA ILE A 19 1.78 18.16 -5.04
C ILE A 19 2.14 16.72 -5.28
N VAL A 20 3.34 16.34 -4.83
CA VAL A 20 3.80 14.96 -4.70
C VAL A 20 4.08 14.68 -3.23
N ALA A 21 3.54 13.59 -2.71
CA ALA A 21 3.75 13.15 -1.33
C ALA A 21 4.21 11.68 -1.32
N THR A 22 5.40 11.42 -0.77
CA THR A 22 6.01 10.07 -0.73
C THR A 22 6.71 9.80 0.60
N SER A 23 7.08 8.55 0.84
CA SER A 23 7.85 8.13 2.02
C SER A 23 9.35 8.50 1.96
N GLN A 24 9.84 9.11 0.84
CA GLN A 24 11.24 9.50 0.65
C GLN A 24 11.35 10.84 -0.09
N PRO A 25 12.13 11.82 0.44
CA PRO A 25 12.25 13.15 -0.18
C PRO A 25 12.80 13.12 -1.60
N LEU A 26 13.75 12.24 -1.90
CA LEU A 26 14.33 12.11 -3.23
C LEU A 26 13.31 11.58 -4.25
N ALA A 27 12.41 10.72 -3.83
CA ALA A 27 11.31 10.24 -4.67
C ALA A 27 10.24 11.33 -4.88
N THR A 28 9.95 12.12 -3.85
CA THR A 28 9.09 13.31 -3.99
C THR A 28 9.68 14.28 -5.02
N ALA A 29 10.98 14.57 -4.93
CA ALA A 29 11.69 15.42 -5.88
C ALA A 29 11.65 14.85 -7.32
N ALA A 30 11.79 13.53 -7.49
CA ALA A 30 11.67 12.87 -8.80
C ALA A 30 10.28 13.08 -9.42
N GLY A 31 9.21 12.93 -8.64
CA GLY A 31 7.86 13.21 -9.12
C GLY A 31 7.65 14.69 -9.49
N LEU A 32 8.16 15.62 -8.68
CA LEU A 32 8.09 17.06 -8.99
C LEU A 32 8.89 17.43 -10.26
N GLU A 33 10.06 16.81 -10.48
CA GLU A 33 10.82 17.01 -11.70
C GLU A 33 9.98 16.66 -12.94
N ILE A 34 9.21 15.60 -12.87
CA ILE A 34 8.33 15.16 -13.97
C ILE A 34 7.12 16.10 -14.13
N LEU A 35 6.49 16.56 -13.06
CA LEU A 35 5.43 17.59 -13.14
C LEU A 35 5.97 18.89 -13.76
N ALA A 36 7.17 19.32 -13.38
CA ALA A 36 7.82 20.53 -13.92
C ALA A 36 8.16 20.41 -15.42
N LYS A 37 8.43 19.21 -15.90
CA LYS A 37 8.64 18.90 -17.34
C LYS A 37 7.34 18.83 -18.14
N GLY A 38 6.18 19.04 -17.51
CA GLY A 38 4.88 19.01 -18.17
C GLY A 38 4.15 17.67 -18.10
N GLY A 39 4.68 16.70 -17.37
CA GLY A 39 3.98 15.45 -17.05
C GLY A 39 2.76 15.69 -16.16
N ASN A 40 1.86 14.71 -16.13
CA ASN A 40 0.66 14.73 -15.30
C ASN A 40 0.85 13.90 -14.01
N ALA A 41 -0.24 13.73 -13.24
CA ALA A 41 -0.22 12.99 -11.99
C ALA A 41 0.25 11.53 -12.13
N VAL A 42 -0.02 10.89 -13.26
CA VAL A 42 0.37 9.50 -13.54
C VAL A 42 1.87 9.41 -13.87
N ASP A 43 2.38 10.30 -14.72
CA ASP A 43 3.81 10.36 -15.07
C ASP A 43 4.66 10.56 -13.81
N ALA A 44 4.24 11.51 -12.97
CA ALA A 44 4.92 11.82 -11.72
C ALA A 44 4.82 10.67 -10.69
N ALA A 45 3.69 9.96 -10.63
CA ALA A 45 3.53 8.82 -9.73
C ALA A 45 4.45 7.65 -10.11
N VAL A 46 4.57 7.33 -11.40
CA VAL A 46 5.50 6.28 -11.89
C VAL A 46 6.95 6.69 -11.65
N ALA A 47 7.32 7.94 -11.92
CA ALA A 47 8.68 8.45 -11.65
C ALA A 47 9.05 8.37 -10.16
N ALA A 48 8.14 8.82 -9.29
CA ALA A 48 8.32 8.72 -7.84
C ALA A 48 8.36 7.26 -7.37
N GLY A 49 7.50 6.39 -7.92
CA GLY A 49 7.50 4.95 -7.65
C GLY A 49 8.82 4.28 -8.04
N ALA A 50 9.36 4.58 -9.23
CA ALA A 50 10.66 4.09 -9.67
C ALA A 50 11.81 4.62 -8.79
N ALA A 51 11.76 5.90 -8.40
CA ALA A 51 12.73 6.48 -7.46
C ALA A 51 12.66 5.84 -6.07
N LEU A 52 11.45 5.46 -5.59
CA LEU A 52 11.28 4.69 -4.36
C LEU A 52 11.90 3.29 -4.44
N ASN A 53 11.85 2.64 -5.61
CA ASN A 53 12.53 1.34 -5.80
C ASN A 53 14.06 1.46 -5.59
N VAL A 54 14.64 2.64 -5.85
CA VAL A 54 16.05 2.94 -5.59
C VAL A 54 16.27 3.31 -4.13
N THR A 55 15.49 4.26 -3.61
CA THR A 55 15.76 4.94 -2.33
C THR A 55 15.16 4.23 -1.11
N GLU A 56 14.16 3.35 -1.29
CA GLU A 56 13.52 2.55 -0.25
C GLU A 56 13.32 1.07 -0.68
N PRO A 57 14.37 0.36 -1.13
CA PRO A 57 14.25 -1.04 -1.60
C PRO A 57 13.85 -2.01 -0.49
N THR A 58 13.85 -1.55 0.75
CA THR A 58 13.36 -2.26 1.95
C THR A 58 11.85 -2.47 1.96
N SER A 59 11.13 -1.93 1.00
CA SER A 59 9.65 -1.96 1.01
C SER A 59 9.06 -2.19 -0.37
N THR A 60 9.83 -1.93 -1.45
CA THR A 60 9.34 -1.92 -2.82
C THR A 60 10.43 -2.30 -3.83
N GLY A 61 10.02 -2.61 -5.06
CA GLY A 61 10.92 -2.93 -6.17
C GLY A 61 10.14 -3.19 -7.46
N ILE A 62 10.82 -3.11 -8.62
CA ILE A 62 10.26 -3.52 -9.92
C ILE A 62 9.97 -5.04 -9.96
N GLY A 63 10.61 -5.81 -9.08
CA GLY A 63 10.32 -7.24 -8.85
C GLY A 63 9.11 -7.51 -7.95
N GLY A 64 8.33 -6.48 -7.63
CA GLY A 64 7.11 -6.52 -6.83
C GLY A 64 5.83 -6.36 -7.64
N ASP A 65 4.77 -5.94 -6.94
CA ASP A 65 3.45 -5.63 -7.52
C ASP A 65 3.07 -4.17 -7.32
N MET A 66 2.10 -3.67 -8.10
CA MET A 66 1.54 -2.33 -7.93
C MET A 66 0.03 -2.32 -8.10
N PHE A 67 -0.64 -1.39 -7.41
CA PHE A 67 -2.02 -0.97 -7.69
C PHE A 67 -2.07 0.55 -7.82
N ALA A 68 -3.03 1.04 -8.59
CA ALA A 68 -3.31 2.47 -8.68
C ALA A 68 -4.81 2.76 -8.79
N LEU A 69 -5.23 3.85 -8.17
CA LEU A 69 -6.47 4.54 -8.48
C LEU A 69 -6.12 5.87 -9.18
N TYR A 70 -6.77 6.12 -10.29
CA TYR A 70 -6.60 7.37 -11.02
C TYR A 70 -7.94 8.11 -11.14
N TYR A 71 -7.98 9.35 -10.68
CA TYR A 71 -9.08 10.28 -10.87
C TYR A 71 -8.76 11.23 -12.03
N SER A 72 -9.61 11.25 -13.04
CA SER A 72 -9.56 12.20 -14.14
C SER A 72 -10.45 13.40 -13.84
N ALA A 73 -9.84 14.58 -13.80
CA ALA A 73 -10.56 15.84 -13.61
C ALA A 73 -11.48 16.18 -14.81
N GLU A 74 -11.13 15.73 -16.00
CA GLU A 74 -11.92 15.91 -17.23
C GLU A 74 -13.19 15.05 -17.21
N THR A 75 -13.05 13.73 -16.98
CA THR A 75 -14.19 12.80 -16.99
C THR A 75 -14.89 12.69 -15.65
N LYS A 76 -14.30 13.22 -14.58
CA LYS A 76 -14.76 13.14 -13.18
C LYS A 76 -15.01 11.70 -12.71
N ARG A 77 -14.18 10.76 -13.17
CA ARG A 77 -14.25 9.33 -12.89
C ARG A 77 -12.98 8.84 -12.24
N VAL A 78 -13.14 7.84 -11.37
CA VAL A 78 -12.05 7.04 -10.80
C VAL A 78 -11.94 5.74 -11.57
N THR A 79 -10.73 5.35 -11.93
CA THR A 79 -10.40 4.04 -12.52
C THR A 79 -9.40 3.31 -11.66
N ALA A 80 -9.45 1.97 -11.65
CA ALA A 80 -8.55 1.12 -10.89
C ALA A 80 -7.67 0.29 -11.81
N LEU A 81 -6.37 0.21 -11.49
CA LEU A 81 -5.41 -0.68 -12.13
C LEU A 81 -4.88 -1.69 -11.12
N ASN A 82 -5.00 -2.96 -11.46
CA ASN A 82 -4.47 -4.10 -10.72
C ASN A 82 -3.25 -4.67 -11.47
N GLY A 83 -2.05 -4.31 -11.03
CA GLY A 83 -0.78 -4.82 -11.50
C GLY A 83 -0.20 -5.89 -10.55
N SER A 84 -1.03 -6.80 -10.00
CA SER A 84 -0.55 -7.91 -9.19
C SER A 84 -0.28 -9.16 -10.02
N GLY A 85 0.78 -9.88 -9.61
CA GLY A 85 1.21 -11.09 -10.28
C GLY A 85 0.43 -12.34 -9.91
N ARG A 86 0.57 -13.35 -10.76
CA ARG A 86 -0.08 -14.66 -10.60
C ARG A 86 0.91 -15.73 -10.16
N ALA A 87 0.43 -16.75 -9.48
CA ALA A 87 1.21 -17.94 -9.18
C ALA A 87 1.69 -18.62 -10.48
N PRO A 88 2.90 -19.18 -10.51
CA PRO A 88 3.37 -19.97 -11.64
C PRO A 88 2.41 -21.10 -12.03
N ALA A 89 2.30 -21.40 -13.32
CA ALA A 89 1.40 -22.43 -13.84
C ALA A 89 1.73 -23.84 -13.28
N ALA A 90 2.99 -24.10 -12.97
CA ALA A 90 3.43 -25.37 -12.40
C ALA A 90 3.31 -25.47 -10.87
N LEU A 91 2.89 -24.39 -10.18
CA LEU A 91 2.78 -24.37 -8.73
C LEU A 91 1.39 -24.80 -8.27
N THR A 92 1.32 -25.94 -7.60
CA THR A 92 0.09 -26.57 -7.11
C THR A 92 0.24 -26.96 -5.63
N LEU A 93 -0.87 -27.21 -4.93
CA LEU A 93 -0.84 -27.79 -3.58
C LEU A 93 -0.11 -29.15 -3.53
N ASP A 94 -0.26 -29.97 -4.58
CA ASP A 94 0.45 -31.26 -4.67
C ASP A 94 1.95 -31.07 -4.89
N ARG A 95 2.36 -30.00 -5.59
CA ARG A 95 3.78 -29.65 -5.70
C ARG A 95 4.34 -29.26 -4.34
N LEU A 96 3.65 -28.41 -3.58
CA LEU A 96 4.07 -28.00 -2.24
C LEU A 96 4.19 -29.22 -1.30
N LYS A 97 3.22 -30.15 -1.34
CA LYS A 97 3.28 -31.39 -0.53
C LYS A 97 4.51 -32.23 -0.85
N ARG A 98 4.86 -32.37 -2.13
CA ARG A 98 6.07 -33.12 -2.55
C ARG A 98 7.35 -32.45 -2.06
N ASP A 99 7.35 -31.13 -1.95
CA ASP A 99 8.48 -30.33 -1.47
C ASP A 99 8.48 -30.19 0.08
N GLY A 100 7.57 -30.93 0.79
CA GLY A 100 7.48 -30.93 2.25
C GLY A 100 6.74 -29.74 2.87
N LEU A 101 6.02 -28.96 2.06
CA LEU A 101 5.32 -27.72 2.45
C LEU A 101 3.80 -27.94 2.50
N SER A 102 3.33 -28.82 3.38
CA SER A 102 1.90 -29.19 3.44
C SER A 102 1.05 -28.34 4.39
N THR A 103 1.65 -27.70 5.38
CA THR A 103 0.95 -26.96 6.44
C THR A 103 1.24 -25.46 6.43
N ASP A 104 2.41 -25.09 5.96
CA ASP A 104 2.88 -23.70 5.90
C ASP A 104 3.76 -23.47 4.67
N LEU A 105 3.71 -22.27 4.12
CA LEU A 105 4.59 -21.79 3.07
C LEU A 105 5.46 -20.66 3.66
N PRO A 106 6.70 -20.95 4.07
CA PRO A 106 7.56 -19.98 4.74
C PRO A 106 7.74 -18.70 3.92
N PRO A 107 7.74 -17.51 4.53
CA PRO A 107 7.63 -16.21 3.83
C PRO A 107 8.77 -15.92 2.84
N PHE A 108 9.95 -16.52 3.04
CA PHE A 108 11.12 -16.30 2.18
C PHE A 108 11.42 -17.49 1.26
N HIS A 109 10.51 -18.47 1.21
CA HIS A 109 10.65 -19.61 0.31
C HIS A 109 10.44 -19.18 -1.15
N THR A 110 11.17 -19.79 -2.09
CA THR A 110 11.10 -19.46 -3.52
C THR A 110 9.69 -19.65 -4.12
N HIS A 111 8.88 -20.58 -3.59
CA HIS A 111 7.49 -20.79 -4.00
C HIS A 111 6.53 -19.66 -3.59
N THR A 112 6.97 -18.70 -2.79
CA THR A 112 6.18 -17.48 -2.51
C THR A 112 6.27 -16.44 -3.61
N ILE A 113 7.18 -16.60 -4.58
CA ILE A 113 7.34 -15.68 -5.68
C ILE A 113 6.19 -15.87 -6.67
N THR A 114 5.39 -14.82 -6.86
CA THR A 114 4.47 -14.70 -7.99
C THR A 114 5.12 -13.89 -9.11
N VAL A 115 4.57 -13.90 -10.30
CA VAL A 115 5.11 -13.10 -11.42
C VAL A 115 5.19 -11.63 -11.00
N PRO A 116 6.34 -10.95 -11.11
CA PRO A 116 6.42 -9.52 -10.79
C PRO A 116 5.50 -8.69 -11.67
N GLY A 117 4.54 -7.96 -11.08
CA GLY A 117 3.53 -7.25 -11.85
C GLY A 117 3.76 -5.74 -11.97
N ALA A 118 4.69 -5.17 -11.17
CA ALA A 118 4.89 -3.73 -11.10
C ALA A 118 5.28 -3.10 -12.44
N CYS A 119 6.20 -3.72 -13.18
CA CYS A 119 6.65 -3.20 -14.49
C CYS A 119 5.48 -3.09 -15.47
N ALA A 120 4.67 -4.13 -15.63
CA ALA A 120 3.49 -4.08 -16.51
C ALA A 120 2.52 -2.98 -16.08
N GLY A 121 2.24 -2.88 -14.77
CA GLY A 121 1.35 -1.85 -14.25
C GLY A 121 1.84 -0.43 -14.53
N TRP A 122 3.14 -0.16 -14.46
CA TRP A 122 3.69 1.16 -14.80
C TRP A 122 3.45 1.50 -16.28
N PHE A 123 3.75 0.56 -17.18
CA PHE A 123 3.55 0.77 -18.61
C PHE A 123 2.07 0.94 -18.97
N ASP A 124 1.19 0.09 -18.43
CA ASP A 124 -0.25 0.13 -18.70
C ASP A 124 -0.88 1.42 -18.16
N LEU A 125 -0.38 1.94 -17.03
CA LEU A 125 -0.83 3.21 -16.45
C LEU A 125 -0.43 4.40 -17.32
N ILE A 126 0.82 4.42 -17.80
CA ILE A 126 1.35 5.47 -18.69
C ILE A 126 0.69 5.41 -20.07
N GLU A 127 0.53 4.23 -20.65
CA GLU A 127 -0.10 4.06 -21.97
C GLU A 127 -1.53 4.64 -21.99
N LYS A 128 -2.28 4.47 -20.91
CA LYS A 128 -3.67 4.93 -20.85
C LYS A 128 -3.83 6.40 -20.45
N HIS A 129 -3.00 6.90 -19.56
CA HIS A 129 -3.21 8.19 -18.91
C HIS A 129 -1.99 9.12 -18.91
N GLY A 130 -0.80 8.64 -19.25
CA GLY A 130 0.43 9.42 -19.25
C GLY A 130 0.53 10.41 -20.40
N LEU A 131 1.40 11.38 -20.26
CA LEU A 131 1.73 12.40 -21.28
C LEU A 131 3.18 12.27 -21.78
N LEU A 132 4.07 11.69 -20.96
CA LEU A 132 5.49 11.57 -21.25
C LEU A 132 5.86 10.11 -21.56
N SER A 133 6.97 9.94 -22.26
CA SER A 133 7.51 8.61 -22.54
C SER A 133 8.11 7.98 -21.27
N MET A 134 8.10 6.65 -21.18
CA MET A 134 8.74 5.94 -20.08
C MET A 134 10.24 6.28 -19.97
N SER A 135 10.90 6.57 -21.09
CA SER A 135 12.30 6.98 -21.12
C SER A 135 12.55 8.32 -20.42
N GLU A 136 11.59 9.26 -20.50
CA GLU A 136 11.67 10.54 -19.78
C GLU A 136 11.33 10.36 -18.29
N ILE A 137 10.32 9.54 -18.00
CA ILE A 137 9.80 9.29 -16.65
C ILE A 137 10.84 8.60 -15.76
N LEU A 138 11.64 7.68 -16.31
CA LEU A 138 12.62 6.91 -15.54
C LEU A 138 13.96 7.63 -15.32
N VAL A 139 14.22 8.76 -15.99
CA VAL A 139 15.49 9.52 -15.86
C VAL A 139 15.88 9.81 -14.41
N PRO A 140 14.99 10.34 -13.54
CA PRO A 140 15.37 10.62 -12.15
C PRO A 140 15.77 9.36 -11.36
N ALA A 141 15.09 8.24 -11.57
CA ALA A 141 15.39 6.97 -10.89
C ALA A 141 16.71 6.37 -11.40
N ILE A 142 16.95 6.40 -12.71
CA ILE A 142 18.23 5.96 -13.31
C ILE A 142 19.39 6.77 -12.74
N ARG A 143 19.25 8.11 -12.67
CA ARG A 143 20.26 9.00 -12.09
C ARG A 143 20.54 8.66 -10.63
N LEU A 144 19.51 8.51 -9.78
CA LEU A 144 19.66 8.14 -8.37
C LEU A 144 20.35 6.78 -8.20
N ALA A 145 20.05 5.81 -9.05
CA ALA A 145 20.64 4.48 -8.97
C ALA A 145 22.10 4.47 -9.42
N SER A 146 22.45 5.19 -10.49
CA SER A 146 23.80 5.23 -11.08
C SER A 146 24.77 6.12 -10.29
N GLU A 147 24.36 7.35 -9.97
CA GLU A 147 25.20 8.32 -9.27
C GLU A 147 25.24 8.05 -7.76
N GLY A 148 24.17 7.44 -7.21
CA GLY A 148 23.99 7.15 -5.81
C GLY A 148 23.24 8.23 -5.05
N PHE A 149 22.79 7.88 -3.87
CA PHE A 149 22.01 8.75 -2.99
C PHE A 149 22.39 8.56 -1.51
N PRO A 150 22.28 9.59 -0.68
CA PRO A 150 22.46 9.46 0.78
C PRO A 150 21.27 8.73 1.39
N VAL A 151 21.53 7.65 2.14
CA VAL A 151 20.49 6.83 2.74
C VAL A 151 19.90 7.51 3.98
N ALA A 152 18.58 7.62 4.01
CA ALA A 152 17.83 8.26 5.08
C ALA A 152 17.78 7.38 6.38
N PRO A 153 17.52 7.96 7.56
CA PRO A 153 17.65 7.28 8.85
C PRO A 153 16.78 6.04 9.02
N LEU A 154 15.49 6.13 8.72
CA LEU A 154 14.56 4.99 8.86
C LEU A 154 14.85 3.92 7.81
N THR A 155 15.11 4.33 6.58
CA THR A 155 15.54 3.42 5.51
C THR A 155 16.81 2.67 5.89
N SER A 156 17.84 3.35 6.42
CA SER A 156 19.06 2.72 6.94
C SER A 156 18.77 1.69 8.04
N TYR A 157 17.89 2.03 8.97
CA TYR A 157 17.50 1.13 10.06
C TYR A 157 16.87 -0.17 9.53
N TYR A 158 15.86 -0.07 8.63
CA TYR A 158 15.20 -1.24 8.06
C TYR A 158 16.11 -2.00 7.08
N TRP A 159 16.96 -1.31 6.34
CA TRP A 159 17.90 -1.97 5.42
C TRP A 159 18.86 -2.88 6.15
N ARG A 160 19.48 -2.40 7.23
CA ARG A 160 20.38 -3.23 8.06
C ARG A 160 19.67 -4.47 8.63
N ARG A 161 18.42 -4.32 9.11
CA ARG A 161 17.61 -5.48 9.57
C ARG A 161 17.27 -6.41 8.42
N GLY A 162 16.95 -5.90 7.25
CA GLY A 162 16.66 -6.67 6.05
C GLY A 162 17.87 -7.45 5.52
N VAL A 163 19.08 -6.88 5.62
CA VAL A 163 20.33 -7.61 5.31
C VAL A 163 20.45 -8.85 6.17
N GLU A 164 20.30 -8.70 7.50
CA GLU A 164 20.42 -9.83 8.43
C GLU A 164 19.31 -10.88 8.22
N ARG A 165 18.09 -10.43 7.98
CA ARG A 165 16.91 -11.29 7.91
C ARG A 165 16.74 -11.98 6.55
N GLN A 166 17.12 -11.32 5.45
CA GLN A 166 16.76 -11.71 4.08
C GLN A 166 17.98 -11.79 3.16
N LEU A 167 18.77 -10.72 3.01
CA LEU A 167 19.76 -10.63 1.93
C LEU A 167 20.99 -11.52 2.13
N LYS A 168 21.47 -11.70 3.36
CA LYS A 168 22.68 -12.50 3.65
C LYS A 168 22.57 -13.95 3.21
N SER A 169 21.41 -14.55 3.38
CA SER A 169 21.15 -15.95 3.07
C SER A 169 20.56 -16.16 1.68
N SER A 170 20.16 -15.09 1.00
CA SER A 170 19.49 -15.17 -0.30
C SER A 170 20.48 -15.13 -1.47
N ARG A 171 20.09 -15.74 -2.59
CA ARG A 171 20.88 -15.72 -3.83
C ARG A 171 21.06 -14.30 -4.33
N ASN A 172 22.30 -13.93 -4.57
CA ASN A 172 22.75 -12.62 -5.04
C ASN A 172 22.33 -11.43 -4.16
N GLY A 173 21.78 -11.64 -2.96
CA GLY A 173 21.32 -10.55 -2.08
C GLY A 173 22.42 -9.54 -1.70
N ARG A 174 23.71 -9.92 -1.83
CA ARG A 174 24.84 -9.01 -1.64
C ARG A 174 24.88 -7.83 -2.61
N GLU A 175 24.20 -7.89 -3.77
CA GLU A 175 24.10 -6.76 -4.70
C GLU A 175 23.43 -5.53 -4.05
N LEU A 176 22.61 -5.75 -3.01
CA LEU A 176 21.93 -4.69 -2.27
C LEU A 176 22.62 -4.40 -0.91
N THR A 177 23.93 -4.55 -0.84
CA THR A 177 24.73 -4.31 0.39
C THR A 177 25.98 -3.51 0.08
N ILE A 178 26.53 -2.87 1.10
CA ILE A 178 27.88 -2.30 1.08
C ILE A 178 28.77 -3.25 1.90
N ASP A 179 29.68 -3.95 1.24
CA ASP A 179 30.59 -4.93 1.88
C ASP A 179 29.85 -5.98 2.75
N GLY A 180 28.66 -6.40 2.31
CA GLY A 180 27.83 -7.40 2.99
C GLY A 180 27.01 -6.86 4.17
N ARG A 181 26.96 -5.56 4.39
CA ARG A 181 26.12 -4.88 5.39
C ARG A 181 25.13 -3.92 4.75
N GLY A 182 24.10 -3.55 5.48
CA GLY A 182 23.22 -2.44 5.08
C GLY A 182 23.92 -1.08 5.22
N PRO A 183 23.55 -0.09 4.39
CA PRO A 183 24.13 1.24 4.46
C PRO A 183 23.81 1.96 5.78
N ASN A 184 24.71 2.80 6.25
CA ASN A 184 24.49 3.70 7.38
C ASN A 184 23.70 4.94 6.94
N THR A 185 23.13 5.65 7.90
CA THR A 185 22.49 6.95 7.66
C THR A 185 23.49 7.93 7.04
N GLY A 186 23.11 8.57 5.94
CA GLY A 186 23.93 9.52 5.19
C GLY A 186 24.99 8.87 4.28
N GLU A 187 25.19 7.56 4.34
CA GLU A 187 26.12 6.85 3.46
C GLU A 187 25.56 6.80 2.02
N ILE A 188 26.44 6.98 1.04
CA ILE A 188 26.04 6.95 -0.37
C ILE A 188 25.89 5.50 -0.81
N PHE A 189 24.70 5.12 -1.24
CA PHE A 189 24.44 3.83 -1.86
C PHE A 189 24.26 4.01 -3.39
N ARG A 190 24.86 3.13 -4.16
CA ARG A 190 24.72 3.05 -5.63
C ARG A 190 24.20 1.68 -6.02
N ASN A 191 23.35 1.66 -7.03
CA ASN A 191 22.82 0.42 -7.59
C ASN A 191 22.88 0.46 -9.14
N PRO A 192 24.09 0.36 -9.73
CA PRO A 192 24.25 0.43 -11.18
C PRO A 192 23.50 -0.68 -11.92
N ASN A 193 23.28 -1.83 -11.26
CA ASN A 193 22.50 -2.94 -11.81
C ASN A 193 21.01 -2.55 -11.97
N LEU A 194 20.43 -1.85 -11.00
CA LEU A 194 19.06 -1.35 -11.11
C LEU A 194 18.95 -0.21 -12.13
N ALA A 195 19.96 0.66 -12.22
CA ALA A 195 20.01 1.67 -13.27
C ALA A 195 19.96 1.02 -14.66
N ARG A 196 20.79 -0.02 -14.88
CA ARG A 196 20.78 -0.82 -16.12
C ARG A 196 19.38 -1.44 -16.37
N THR A 197 18.75 -2.00 -15.35
CA THR A 197 17.38 -2.54 -15.46
C THR A 197 16.41 -1.48 -15.95
N PHE A 198 16.41 -0.30 -15.36
CA PHE A 198 15.54 0.80 -15.80
C PHE A 198 15.88 1.30 -17.21
N GLU A 199 17.16 1.33 -17.62
CA GLU A 199 17.55 1.68 -18.99
C GLU A 199 17.05 0.66 -20.02
N ILE A 200 17.11 -0.64 -19.69
CA ILE A 200 16.62 -1.71 -20.57
C ILE A 200 15.12 -1.55 -20.78
N VAL A 201 14.33 -1.41 -19.71
CA VAL A 201 12.87 -1.27 -19.83
C VAL A 201 12.46 0.08 -20.44
N ALA A 202 13.22 1.16 -20.19
CA ALA A 202 12.97 2.46 -20.80
C ALA A 202 13.11 2.43 -22.34
N ARG A 203 14.08 1.67 -22.87
CA ARG A 203 14.35 1.53 -24.29
C ARG A 203 13.51 0.45 -24.98
N GLY A 204 13.36 -0.70 -24.31
CA GLY A 204 12.75 -1.90 -24.90
C GLY A 204 11.27 -2.09 -24.55
N GLY A 205 10.70 -1.21 -23.73
CA GLY A 205 9.31 -1.30 -23.33
C GLY A 205 9.03 -2.44 -22.34
N LYS A 206 7.74 -2.72 -22.13
CA LYS A 206 7.25 -3.77 -21.22
C LYS A 206 7.82 -5.15 -21.56
N SER A 207 7.90 -5.51 -22.84
CA SER A 207 8.42 -6.82 -23.28
C SER A 207 9.87 -7.07 -22.86
N ALA A 208 10.71 -6.04 -22.78
CA ALA A 208 12.09 -6.19 -22.33
C ALA A 208 12.23 -6.70 -20.88
N PHE A 209 11.20 -6.53 -20.05
CA PHE A 209 11.17 -7.09 -18.69
C PHE A 209 10.66 -8.54 -18.68
N TYR A 210 9.66 -8.87 -19.50
CA TYR A 210 8.96 -10.15 -19.44
C TYR A 210 9.43 -11.20 -20.45
N GLU A 211 10.20 -10.83 -21.47
CA GLU A 211 10.61 -11.73 -22.58
C GLU A 211 12.11 -11.72 -22.87
N GLY A 212 12.86 -10.74 -22.31
CA GLY A 212 14.29 -10.58 -22.58
C GLY A 212 15.22 -11.12 -21.49
N GLU A 213 16.44 -10.58 -21.46
CA GLU A 213 17.50 -10.98 -20.51
C GLU A 213 17.09 -10.85 -19.03
N ILE A 214 16.19 -9.91 -18.68
CA ILE A 214 15.66 -9.76 -17.33
C ILE A 214 14.78 -10.97 -16.98
N ALA A 215 13.91 -11.40 -17.90
CA ALA A 215 13.06 -12.57 -17.70
C ALA A 215 13.88 -13.85 -17.51
N GLU A 216 14.92 -14.03 -18.33
CA GLU A 216 15.83 -15.17 -18.21
C GLU A 216 16.55 -15.20 -16.87
N ALA A 217 17.02 -14.06 -16.38
CA ALA A 217 17.67 -13.95 -15.07
C ALA A 217 16.69 -14.19 -13.90
N ILE A 218 15.43 -13.72 -14.00
CA ILE A 218 14.37 -13.99 -13.01
C ILE A 218 14.09 -15.50 -12.94
N VAL A 219 13.80 -16.12 -14.09
CA VAL A 219 13.48 -17.54 -14.14
C VAL A 219 14.67 -18.39 -13.71
N GLY A 220 15.86 -18.06 -14.18
CA GLY A 220 17.09 -18.77 -13.81
C GLY A 220 17.32 -18.80 -12.30
N VAL A 221 17.29 -17.66 -11.61
CA VAL A 221 17.52 -17.60 -10.16
C VAL A 221 16.43 -18.30 -9.36
N ILE A 222 15.17 -18.26 -9.81
CA ILE A 222 14.05 -18.95 -9.18
C ILE A 222 14.21 -20.46 -9.31
N GLN A 223 14.53 -20.97 -10.51
CA GLN A 223 14.73 -22.40 -10.77
C GLN A 223 15.96 -22.95 -10.04
N GLU A 224 17.07 -22.21 -10.01
CA GLU A 224 18.24 -22.54 -9.20
C GLU A 224 17.94 -22.62 -7.70
N ALA A 225 16.94 -21.85 -7.21
CA ALA A 225 16.47 -21.91 -5.84
C ALA A 225 15.39 -22.99 -5.61
N GLY A 226 15.11 -23.86 -6.61
CA GLY A 226 14.12 -24.93 -6.53
C GLY A 226 12.69 -24.51 -6.87
N GLY A 227 12.48 -23.28 -7.35
CA GLY A 227 11.17 -22.80 -7.79
C GLY A 227 10.74 -23.33 -9.15
N VAL A 228 9.50 -23.02 -9.56
CA VAL A 228 8.85 -23.61 -10.74
C VAL A 228 8.40 -22.59 -11.79
N MET A 229 8.77 -21.32 -11.63
CA MET A 229 8.41 -20.27 -12.60
C MET A 229 9.07 -20.55 -13.96
N SER A 230 8.36 -20.26 -15.03
CA SER A 230 8.81 -20.42 -16.41
C SER A 230 8.83 -19.07 -17.13
N LEU A 231 9.50 -19.01 -18.28
CA LEU A 231 9.47 -17.83 -19.17
C LEU A 231 8.04 -17.54 -19.67
N GLU A 232 7.24 -18.60 -19.91
CA GLU A 232 5.83 -18.47 -20.29
C GLU A 232 4.98 -17.80 -19.20
N ASP A 233 5.26 -18.06 -17.91
CA ASP A 233 4.57 -17.40 -16.80
C ASP A 233 4.82 -15.89 -16.81
N LEU A 234 6.04 -15.46 -17.15
CA LEU A 234 6.39 -14.05 -17.30
C LEU A 234 5.77 -13.44 -18.57
N ALA A 235 5.97 -14.07 -19.73
CA ALA A 235 5.51 -13.55 -21.03
C ALA A 235 3.97 -13.41 -21.10
N SER A 236 3.23 -14.30 -20.42
CA SER A 236 1.76 -14.26 -20.36
C SER A 236 1.19 -13.28 -19.32
N HIS A 237 2.05 -12.55 -18.58
CA HIS A 237 1.58 -11.63 -17.56
C HIS A 237 0.91 -10.38 -18.15
N THR A 238 -0.25 -10.02 -17.55
CA THR A 238 -1.01 -8.82 -17.89
C THR A 238 -1.58 -8.18 -16.64
N SER A 239 -1.52 -6.85 -16.56
CA SER A 239 -2.32 -6.07 -15.61
C SER A 239 -3.80 -6.11 -15.98
N THR A 240 -4.67 -5.71 -15.08
CA THR A 240 -6.13 -5.61 -15.36
C THR A 240 -6.65 -4.24 -14.95
N TRP A 241 -7.39 -3.61 -15.86
CA TRP A 241 -8.23 -2.46 -15.53
C TRP A 241 -9.54 -2.97 -14.94
N GLU A 242 -9.93 -2.41 -13.81
CA GLU A 242 -11.08 -2.86 -13.02
C GLU A 242 -11.95 -1.67 -12.63
N GLU A 243 -13.26 -1.88 -12.45
CA GLU A 243 -14.11 -0.88 -11.83
C GLU A 243 -13.79 -0.83 -10.33
N PRO A 244 -13.47 0.34 -9.76
CA PRO A 244 -13.19 0.45 -8.34
C PRO A 244 -14.44 0.13 -7.52
N ILE A 245 -14.26 -0.47 -6.35
CA ILE A 245 -15.34 -0.63 -5.37
C ILE A 245 -15.42 0.62 -4.49
N SER A 246 -16.63 0.95 -4.02
CA SER A 246 -16.83 2.16 -3.22
C SER A 246 -17.96 2.04 -2.21
N VAL A 247 -17.91 2.90 -1.19
CA VAL A 247 -19.00 3.16 -0.24
C VAL A 247 -19.15 4.66 -0.02
N ASP A 248 -20.34 5.09 0.34
CA ASP A 248 -20.59 6.45 0.78
C ASP A 248 -20.32 6.54 2.29
N TYR A 249 -19.51 7.54 2.70
CA TYR A 249 -19.17 7.82 4.10
C TYR A 249 -19.24 9.33 4.36
N ARG A 250 -20.14 9.76 5.25
CA ARG A 250 -20.34 11.19 5.60
C ARG A 250 -20.56 12.11 4.41
N GLY A 251 -21.29 11.64 3.38
CA GLY A 251 -21.57 12.43 2.18
C GLY A 251 -20.43 12.48 1.15
N LEU A 252 -19.38 11.72 1.38
CA LEU A 252 -18.27 11.51 0.45
C LEU A 252 -18.30 10.09 -0.09
N ARG A 253 -17.78 9.85 -1.30
CA ARG A 253 -17.59 8.51 -1.85
C ARG A 253 -16.14 8.10 -1.73
N VAL A 254 -15.91 6.96 -1.05
CA VAL A 254 -14.59 6.37 -0.80
C VAL A 254 -14.38 5.20 -1.74
N TYR A 255 -13.32 5.26 -2.53
CA TYR A 255 -12.95 4.25 -3.52
C TYR A 255 -11.73 3.46 -3.09
N GLU A 256 -11.76 2.16 -3.38
CA GLU A 256 -10.66 1.21 -3.21
C GLU A 256 -10.56 0.31 -4.45
N CYS A 257 -9.39 -0.33 -4.65
CA CYS A 257 -9.27 -1.39 -5.63
C CYS A 257 -10.08 -2.62 -5.21
N PRO A 258 -10.75 -3.30 -6.16
CA PRO A 258 -11.51 -4.50 -5.85
C PRO A 258 -10.62 -5.68 -5.44
N PRO A 259 -11.18 -6.81 -4.95
CA PRO A 259 -10.45 -8.05 -4.77
C PRO A 259 -9.72 -8.50 -6.07
N ASN A 260 -8.55 -9.06 -5.96
CA ASN A 260 -7.85 -9.71 -4.84
C ASN A 260 -7.21 -8.76 -3.80
N GLY A 261 -7.32 -7.44 -3.92
CA GLY A 261 -6.90 -6.45 -2.94
C GLY A 261 -7.82 -6.41 -1.71
N GLN A 262 -7.26 -6.08 -0.54
CA GLN A 262 -8.00 -6.00 0.73
C GLN A 262 -8.74 -4.67 0.95
N GLY A 263 -8.90 -3.80 -0.06
CA GLY A 263 -9.59 -2.49 0.07
C GLY A 263 -10.99 -2.60 0.63
N MET A 264 -11.67 -3.70 0.32
CA MET A 264 -12.99 -4.01 0.86
C MET A 264 -13.02 -4.00 2.40
N THR A 265 -11.92 -4.35 3.09
CA THR A 265 -11.84 -4.31 4.57
C THR A 265 -12.04 -2.90 5.11
N ALA A 266 -11.40 -1.90 4.50
CA ALA A 266 -11.56 -0.50 4.89
C ALA A 266 -13.01 -0.02 4.64
N LEU A 267 -13.58 -0.39 3.50
CA LEU A 267 -14.94 0.00 3.13
C LEU A 267 -16.01 -0.63 4.04
N ILE A 268 -15.88 -1.90 4.41
CA ILE A 268 -16.77 -2.56 5.39
C ILE A 268 -16.68 -1.84 6.74
N ALA A 269 -15.46 -1.56 7.23
CA ALA A 269 -15.28 -0.87 8.51
C ALA A 269 -15.89 0.53 8.49
N LEU A 270 -15.71 1.31 7.41
CA LEU A 270 -16.33 2.63 7.26
C LEU A 270 -17.86 2.55 7.24
N ASN A 271 -18.45 1.58 6.53
CA ASN A 271 -19.89 1.36 6.53
C ASN A 271 -20.44 1.05 7.93
N ILE A 272 -19.72 0.25 8.72
CA ILE A 272 -20.09 -0.04 10.11
C ILE A 272 -20.01 1.25 10.94
N LEU A 273 -18.92 2.01 10.82
CA LEU A 273 -18.69 3.23 11.59
C LEU A 273 -19.64 4.37 11.23
N GLU A 274 -20.20 4.40 10.03
CA GLU A 274 -21.14 5.44 9.62
C GLU A 274 -22.41 5.51 10.50
N GLY A 275 -22.78 4.41 11.14
CA GLY A 275 -23.91 4.39 12.08
C GLY A 275 -23.61 4.96 13.45
N PHE A 276 -22.38 5.40 13.74
CA PHE A 276 -22.00 6.05 15.00
C PHE A 276 -21.63 7.51 14.76
N ASP A 277 -21.96 8.40 15.69
CA ASP A 277 -21.53 9.80 15.64
C ASP A 277 -20.09 9.94 16.18
N LEU A 278 -19.12 9.70 15.31
CA LEU A 278 -17.70 9.84 15.66
C LEU A 278 -17.28 11.32 15.80
N SER A 279 -18.03 12.26 15.23
CA SER A 279 -17.72 13.69 15.29
C SER A 279 -17.89 14.27 16.70
N ALA A 280 -18.80 13.69 17.47
CA ALA A 280 -19.02 14.06 18.88
C ALA A 280 -17.92 13.51 19.82
N LEU A 281 -17.05 12.62 19.33
CA LEU A 281 -16.02 11.95 20.14
C LEU A 281 -14.63 12.57 19.89
N GLY A 282 -13.87 12.77 20.97
CA GLY A 282 -12.48 13.21 20.84
C GLY A 282 -11.62 12.22 20.04
N SER A 283 -10.69 12.73 19.24
CA SER A 283 -9.86 11.93 18.30
C SER A 283 -9.17 10.72 18.95
N LEU A 284 -8.79 10.82 20.23
CA LEU A 284 -8.14 9.76 21.01
C LEU A 284 -8.97 9.34 22.22
N SER A 285 -10.30 9.52 22.20
CA SER A 285 -11.16 9.05 23.31
C SER A 285 -11.26 7.52 23.31
N THR A 286 -11.53 6.94 24.48
CA THR A 286 -11.71 5.49 24.66
C THR A 286 -12.83 4.96 23.78
N GLU A 287 -13.96 5.67 23.77
CA GLU A 287 -15.16 5.29 23.01
C GLU A 287 -14.88 5.24 21.50
N ARG A 288 -14.19 6.27 20.97
CA ARG A 288 -13.84 6.31 19.55
C ARG A 288 -12.89 5.18 19.16
N LEU A 289 -11.81 4.99 19.92
CA LEU A 289 -10.84 3.93 19.62
C LEU A 289 -11.47 2.54 19.75
N HIS A 290 -12.34 2.33 20.75
CA HIS A 290 -13.11 1.10 20.90
C HIS A 290 -13.97 0.81 19.65
N LEU A 291 -14.76 1.77 19.18
CA LEU A 291 -15.61 1.61 18.00
C LEU A 291 -14.79 1.31 16.73
N ILE A 292 -13.66 1.98 16.54
CA ILE A 292 -12.76 1.71 15.43
C ILE A 292 -12.18 0.29 15.50
N ILE A 293 -11.74 -0.16 16.68
CA ILE A 293 -11.21 -1.52 16.88
C ILE A 293 -12.28 -2.56 16.55
N GLU A 294 -13.49 -2.40 17.08
CA GLU A 294 -14.59 -3.36 16.87
C GLU A 294 -15.01 -3.43 15.40
N ALA A 295 -15.17 -2.28 14.73
CA ALA A 295 -15.51 -2.24 13.31
C ALA A 295 -14.44 -2.91 12.44
N LEU A 296 -13.17 -2.66 12.72
CA LEU A 296 -12.05 -3.28 12.02
C LEU A 296 -11.99 -4.79 12.26
N ARG A 297 -12.23 -5.27 13.47
CA ARG A 297 -12.28 -6.72 13.76
C ARG A 297 -13.36 -7.41 12.96
N LEU A 298 -14.56 -6.83 12.90
CA LEU A 298 -15.66 -7.35 12.09
C LEU A 298 -15.32 -7.36 10.61
N ALA A 299 -14.74 -6.27 10.10
CA ALA A 299 -14.33 -6.16 8.70
C ALA A 299 -13.24 -7.18 8.32
N PHE A 300 -12.25 -7.40 9.20
CA PHE A 300 -11.23 -8.43 8.98
C PHE A 300 -11.81 -9.85 9.05
N ALA A 301 -12.73 -10.13 9.97
CA ALA A 301 -13.38 -11.43 10.06
C ALA A 301 -14.03 -11.82 8.73
N ASP A 302 -14.61 -10.87 8.01
CA ASP A 302 -15.23 -11.09 6.71
C ASP A 302 -14.19 -11.14 5.58
N SER A 303 -13.34 -10.13 5.47
CA SER A 303 -12.44 -9.97 4.34
C SER A 303 -11.38 -11.06 4.25
N ARG A 304 -10.93 -11.60 5.39
CA ARG A 304 -9.97 -12.72 5.44
C ARG A 304 -10.50 -13.99 4.78
N TRP A 305 -11.81 -14.18 4.76
CA TRP A 305 -12.44 -15.29 4.07
C TRP A 305 -12.76 -14.95 2.62
N TYR A 306 -13.37 -13.79 2.36
CA TYR A 306 -13.95 -13.48 1.06
C TYR A 306 -12.97 -12.88 0.06
N VAL A 307 -11.87 -12.22 0.49
CA VAL A 307 -10.91 -11.63 -0.45
C VAL A 307 -10.06 -12.71 -1.11
N ALA A 308 -10.26 -12.88 -2.42
CA ALA A 308 -9.56 -13.83 -3.27
C ALA A 308 -9.53 -13.30 -4.72
N ASP A 309 -8.90 -14.03 -5.65
CA ASP A 309 -8.97 -13.71 -7.09
C ASP A 309 -10.41 -14.00 -7.61
N PRO A 310 -11.15 -12.97 -8.09
CA PRO A 310 -12.55 -13.12 -8.50
C PRO A 310 -12.74 -14.03 -9.72
N ARG A 311 -11.67 -14.37 -10.45
CA ARG A 311 -11.72 -15.35 -11.54
C ARG A 311 -11.78 -16.80 -11.05
N PHE A 312 -11.48 -17.03 -9.77
CA PHE A 312 -11.40 -18.36 -9.15
C PHE A 312 -12.43 -18.56 -8.03
N SER A 313 -13.06 -17.48 -7.57
CA SER A 313 -13.99 -17.52 -6.44
C SER A 313 -15.09 -16.48 -6.62
N ASP A 314 -16.32 -16.86 -6.31
CA ASP A 314 -17.43 -15.90 -6.25
C ASP A 314 -17.34 -15.10 -4.94
N ILE A 315 -17.26 -13.77 -5.08
CA ILE A 315 -17.11 -12.85 -3.97
C ILE A 315 -18.34 -11.94 -3.93
N PRO A 316 -19.17 -12.00 -2.87
CA PRO A 316 -20.39 -11.21 -2.78
C PRO A 316 -20.10 -9.75 -2.40
N ILE A 317 -19.40 -9.02 -3.30
CA ILE A 317 -18.90 -7.65 -3.03
C ILE A 317 -20.05 -6.70 -2.71
N LYS A 318 -21.13 -6.75 -3.49
CA LYS A 318 -22.29 -5.85 -3.34
C LYS A 318 -22.97 -6.05 -1.98
N GLU A 319 -23.13 -7.29 -1.58
CA GLU A 319 -23.75 -7.67 -0.32
C GLU A 319 -22.88 -7.24 0.86
N LEU A 320 -21.57 -7.52 0.81
CA LEU A 320 -20.61 -7.16 1.87
C LEU A 320 -20.46 -5.64 2.04
N LEU A 321 -20.66 -4.86 0.97
CA LEU A 321 -20.59 -3.40 1.00
C LEU A 321 -21.97 -2.73 1.14
N SER A 322 -23.05 -3.50 1.31
CA SER A 322 -24.38 -2.93 1.51
C SER A 322 -24.55 -2.28 2.89
N LYS A 323 -25.43 -1.30 3.00
CA LYS A 323 -25.75 -0.66 4.26
C LYS A 323 -26.49 -1.61 5.21
N GLU A 324 -27.34 -2.48 4.66
CA GLU A 324 -28.07 -3.52 5.39
C GLU A 324 -27.10 -4.48 6.07
N TYR A 325 -26.06 -4.94 5.36
CA TYR A 325 -25.04 -5.79 5.94
C TYR A 325 -24.26 -5.07 7.04
N ALA A 326 -23.90 -3.81 6.81
CA ALA A 326 -23.21 -3.00 7.82
C ALA A 326 -24.06 -2.83 9.09
N ASP A 327 -25.39 -2.66 8.94
CA ASP A 327 -26.31 -2.58 10.07
C ASP A 327 -26.37 -3.89 10.87
N GLU A 328 -26.38 -5.04 10.21
CA GLU A 328 -26.32 -6.35 10.88
C GLU A 328 -24.99 -6.53 11.63
N ARG A 329 -23.85 -6.16 11.00
CA ARG A 329 -22.54 -6.24 11.65
C ARG A 329 -22.43 -5.27 12.83
N ARG A 330 -22.99 -4.07 12.74
CA ARG A 330 -23.02 -3.06 13.81
C ARG A 330 -23.72 -3.53 15.06
N LYS A 331 -24.80 -4.34 14.95
CA LYS A 331 -25.51 -4.93 16.10
C LYS A 331 -24.63 -5.84 16.97
N LEU A 332 -23.51 -6.33 16.41
CA LEU A 332 -22.56 -7.17 17.15
C LEU A 332 -21.61 -6.35 18.03
N ILE A 333 -21.54 -5.03 17.84
CA ILE A 333 -20.66 -4.15 18.63
C ILE A 333 -21.34 -3.84 19.98
N ASN A 334 -20.69 -4.25 21.07
CA ASN A 334 -21.07 -3.84 22.41
C ASN A 334 -20.24 -2.61 22.81
N ILE A 335 -20.86 -1.45 22.96
CA ILE A 335 -20.19 -0.18 23.25
C ILE A 335 -19.44 -0.13 24.60
N LYS A 336 -19.57 -1.14 25.46
CA LYS A 336 -18.94 -1.23 26.79
C LYS A 336 -17.95 -2.38 26.92
N GLN A 337 -17.91 -3.29 25.97
CA GLN A 337 -17.12 -4.51 26.09
C GLN A 337 -16.59 -4.95 24.72
N ALA A 338 -15.32 -5.33 24.67
CA ALA A 338 -14.67 -5.83 23.47
C ALA A 338 -15.21 -7.19 23.03
N THR A 339 -15.39 -7.36 21.71
CA THR A 339 -15.67 -8.64 21.06
C THR A 339 -14.33 -9.25 20.60
N ILE A 340 -13.85 -10.28 21.31
CA ILE A 340 -12.47 -10.78 21.10
C ILE A 340 -12.35 -11.66 19.86
N ASP A 341 -13.37 -12.41 19.50
CA ASP A 341 -13.35 -13.35 18.37
C ASP A 341 -14.69 -13.29 17.61
N PRO A 342 -14.88 -12.27 16.75
CA PRO A 342 -16.00 -12.31 15.84
C PRO A 342 -15.78 -13.48 14.86
N LYS A 343 -16.69 -14.46 14.88
CA LYS A 343 -16.63 -15.65 14.05
C LYS A 343 -16.32 -15.31 12.59
N ARG A 344 -15.29 -15.89 12.11
CA ARG A 344 -14.57 -16.02 10.85
C ARG A 344 -13.29 -15.19 10.79
N GLY A 345 -12.18 -15.87 10.40
CA GLY A 345 -10.88 -15.36 10.05
C GLY A 345 -9.73 -16.02 10.78
N THR A 346 -8.81 -16.60 10.05
CA THR A 346 -7.49 -16.99 10.53
C THR A 346 -6.44 -16.11 9.84
N PRO A 347 -5.45 -15.58 10.55
CA PRO A 347 -4.56 -14.53 10.07
C PRO A 347 -3.25 -15.04 9.46
N VAL A 348 -2.58 -14.19 8.69
CA VAL A 348 -1.18 -14.31 8.28
C VAL A 348 -0.51 -12.93 8.24
N SER A 349 0.76 -12.90 8.49
CA SER A 349 1.70 -11.88 8.96
C SER A 349 1.94 -10.54 8.19
N SER A 350 2.63 -9.58 8.87
CA SER A 350 2.86 -8.17 8.49
C SER A 350 3.87 -7.95 7.36
N SER A 351 3.74 -6.87 6.58
CA SER A 351 4.55 -6.62 5.39
C SER A 351 5.06 -5.19 5.26
N GLY A 352 6.13 -5.02 4.48
CA GLY A 352 6.62 -3.73 4.00
C GLY A 352 5.98 -3.32 2.68
N THR A 353 5.78 -2.01 2.46
CA THR A 353 5.14 -1.42 1.26
C THR A 353 5.56 0.03 1.13
N VAL A 354 5.51 0.63 -0.07
CA VAL A 354 5.53 2.07 -0.23
C VAL A 354 4.22 2.55 -0.84
N TYR A 355 3.70 3.66 -0.31
CA TYR A 355 2.55 4.39 -0.81
C TYR A 355 2.95 5.81 -1.18
N LEU A 356 2.41 6.31 -2.28
CA LEU A 356 2.56 7.70 -2.71
C LEU A 356 1.27 8.26 -3.30
N SER A 357 1.14 9.58 -3.24
CA SER A 357 0.03 10.33 -3.81
C SER A 357 0.54 11.50 -4.63
N VAL A 358 -0.08 11.73 -5.78
CA VAL A 358 0.19 12.88 -6.66
C VAL A 358 -1.12 13.51 -7.08
N VAL A 359 -1.19 14.85 -7.02
CA VAL A 359 -2.24 15.64 -7.67
C VAL A 359 -1.56 16.68 -8.55
N ASP A 360 -1.95 16.78 -9.82
CA ASP A 360 -1.39 17.73 -10.77
C ASP A 360 -2.16 19.05 -10.84
N LYS A 361 -1.64 20.01 -11.60
CA LYS A 361 -2.25 21.34 -11.78
C LYS A 361 -3.62 21.32 -12.48
N PHE A 362 -3.94 20.22 -13.17
CA PHE A 362 -5.23 20.06 -13.85
C PHE A 362 -6.29 19.46 -12.91
N GLY A 363 -5.89 19.02 -11.71
CA GLY A 363 -6.74 18.37 -10.71
C GLY A 363 -6.89 16.88 -10.92
N ASN A 364 -6.11 16.24 -11.80
CA ASN A 364 -6.03 14.79 -11.86
C ASN A 364 -5.26 14.28 -10.64
N ALA A 365 -5.65 13.12 -10.13
CA ALA A 365 -5.00 12.50 -8.98
C ALA A 365 -4.61 11.06 -9.27
N CYS A 366 -3.42 10.66 -8.79
CA CYS A 366 -2.94 9.29 -8.81
C CYS A 366 -2.59 8.85 -7.39
N SER A 367 -3.38 7.92 -6.85
CA SER A 367 -3.12 7.18 -5.63
C SER A 367 -2.41 5.89 -6.03
N PHE A 368 -1.13 5.75 -5.70
CA PHE A 368 -0.25 4.73 -6.23
C PHE A 368 0.46 3.96 -5.11
N ILE A 369 0.52 2.64 -5.25
CA ILE A 369 1.14 1.76 -4.27
C ILE A 369 1.96 0.67 -4.96
N ASN A 370 3.19 0.44 -4.48
CA ASN A 370 4.10 -0.58 -4.99
C ASN A 370 4.73 -1.36 -3.83
N SER A 371 4.93 -2.67 -3.98
CA SER A 371 5.35 -3.50 -2.84
C SER A 371 5.99 -4.80 -3.25
N ASN A 372 7.04 -5.19 -2.51
CA ASN A 372 7.60 -6.54 -2.50
C ASN A 372 6.93 -7.46 -1.46
N TYR A 373 5.95 -6.99 -0.71
CA TYR A 373 5.26 -7.58 0.45
C TYR A 373 6.09 -7.46 1.74
N TRP A 374 6.98 -8.38 2.10
CA TRP A 374 7.79 -8.29 3.33
C TRP A 374 9.19 -7.77 3.05
N GLY A 375 9.48 -6.54 3.48
CA GLY A 375 10.82 -5.98 3.36
C GLY A 375 11.37 -6.10 1.93
N PHE A 376 12.45 -6.83 1.78
CA PHE A 376 13.07 -7.17 0.49
C PHE A 376 12.39 -8.35 -0.24
N GLY A 377 11.11 -8.65 0.03
CA GLY A 377 10.44 -9.83 -0.52
C GLY A 377 11.13 -11.12 -0.05
N THR A 378 11.47 -11.99 -0.97
CA THR A 378 12.27 -13.20 -0.69
C THR A 378 13.75 -12.90 -0.39
N GLY A 379 14.23 -11.69 -0.71
CA GLY A 379 15.65 -11.34 -0.72
C GLY A 379 16.42 -11.89 -1.94
N ILE A 380 15.80 -12.74 -2.77
CA ILE A 380 16.41 -13.29 -3.99
C ILE A 380 16.51 -12.18 -5.04
N VAL A 381 17.70 -12.03 -5.63
CA VAL A 381 18.00 -11.01 -6.65
C VAL A 381 18.34 -11.70 -7.97
N PRO A 382 17.70 -11.36 -9.11
CA PRO A 382 18.17 -11.74 -10.42
C PRO A 382 19.58 -11.15 -10.64
N LYS A 383 20.57 -11.99 -10.91
CA LYS A 383 21.98 -11.59 -10.93
C LYS A 383 22.26 -10.49 -11.96
N GLY A 384 22.81 -9.37 -11.49
CA GLY A 384 23.18 -8.23 -12.32
C GLY A 384 22.03 -7.27 -12.67
N PHE A 385 20.87 -7.41 -12.00
CA PHE A 385 19.71 -6.55 -12.23
C PHE A 385 19.28 -5.70 -11.01
N GLY A 386 19.87 -5.94 -9.82
CA GLY A 386 19.83 -5.01 -8.68
C GLY A 386 18.46 -4.81 -8.02
N PHE A 387 17.51 -5.75 -8.16
CA PHE A 387 16.22 -5.72 -7.49
C PHE A 387 15.88 -7.09 -6.88
N THR A 388 15.05 -7.09 -5.84
CA THR A 388 14.58 -8.34 -5.20
C THR A 388 13.23 -8.77 -5.76
N LEU A 389 12.97 -10.09 -5.66
CA LEU A 389 11.70 -10.68 -6.03
C LEU A 389 10.77 -10.74 -4.81
N GLN A 390 9.53 -10.34 -5.01
CA GLN A 390 8.46 -10.34 -4.03
C GLN A 390 8.18 -11.71 -3.43
N ASN A 391 7.51 -11.72 -2.26
CA ASN A 391 7.07 -12.94 -1.60
C ASN A 391 5.54 -13.01 -1.40
N ARG A 392 4.78 -12.46 -2.32
CA ARG A 392 3.32 -12.29 -2.23
C ARG A 392 2.55 -13.59 -2.13
N GLY A 393 3.04 -14.68 -2.73
CA GLY A 393 2.43 -16.00 -2.67
C GLY A 393 2.34 -16.60 -1.26
N HIS A 394 3.09 -16.05 -0.27
CA HIS A 394 2.92 -16.40 1.13
C HIS A 394 1.48 -16.16 1.64
N ASN A 395 0.72 -15.27 1.00
CA ASN A 395 -0.68 -15.01 1.34
C ASN A 395 -1.67 -16.07 0.85
N PHE A 396 -1.27 -17.04 0.04
CA PHE A 396 -2.18 -18.13 -0.32
C PHE A 396 -2.51 -19.01 0.88
N SER A 397 -3.76 -19.44 0.95
CA SER A 397 -4.15 -20.52 1.86
C SER A 397 -3.71 -21.88 1.30
N LEU A 398 -3.24 -22.76 2.18
CA LEU A 398 -2.98 -24.16 1.83
C LEU A 398 -4.19 -25.06 2.13
N ASP A 399 -5.27 -24.54 2.74
CA ASP A 399 -6.55 -25.23 2.90
C ASP A 399 -7.25 -25.33 1.53
N PRO A 400 -7.51 -26.55 1.03
CA PRO A 400 -8.15 -26.75 -0.27
C PRO A 400 -9.59 -26.21 -0.36
N ASN A 401 -10.22 -25.92 0.78
CA ASN A 401 -11.59 -25.40 0.85
C ASN A 401 -11.64 -23.85 0.91
N HIS A 402 -10.50 -23.20 1.10
CA HIS A 402 -10.46 -21.75 1.24
C HIS A 402 -10.58 -21.05 -0.13
N PRO A 403 -11.37 -19.98 -0.28
CA PRO A 403 -11.48 -19.23 -1.54
C PRO A 403 -10.12 -18.75 -2.07
N ASN A 404 -9.21 -18.31 -1.18
CA ASN A 404 -7.85 -17.88 -1.53
C ASN A 404 -6.82 -19.04 -1.49
N LYS A 405 -7.23 -20.30 -1.70
CA LYS A 405 -6.28 -21.42 -1.81
C LYS A 405 -5.31 -21.23 -2.97
N LEU A 406 -4.11 -21.78 -2.83
CA LEU A 406 -3.14 -21.81 -3.93
C LEU A 406 -3.67 -22.61 -5.12
N GLU A 407 -3.71 -21.95 -6.28
CA GLU A 407 -4.01 -22.57 -7.58
C GLU A 407 -3.09 -21.97 -8.67
N PRO A 408 -2.75 -22.73 -9.73
CA PRO A 408 -1.98 -22.24 -10.87
C PRO A 408 -2.60 -20.98 -11.50
N ARG A 409 -1.75 -19.99 -11.84
CA ARG A 409 -2.17 -18.74 -12.50
C ARG A 409 -3.18 -17.88 -11.72
N LYS A 410 -3.39 -18.17 -10.44
CA LYS A 410 -4.23 -17.40 -9.52
C LYS A 410 -3.46 -16.25 -8.88
N ARG A 411 -4.13 -15.13 -8.64
CA ARG A 411 -3.61 -14.03 -7.81
C ARG A 411 -3.85 -14.34 -6.33
N PRO A 412 -2.87 -14.14 -5.43
CA PRO A 412 -3.08 -14.29 -3.99
C PRO A 412 -3.87 -13.12 -3.40
N TYR A 413 -4.43 -13.30 -2.20
CA TYR A 413 -4.85 -12.19 -1.34
C TYR A 413 -3.78 -11.10 -1.32
N HIS A 414 -4.17 -9.85 -1.58
CA HIS A 414 -3.22 -8.76 -1.74
C HIS A 414 -3.43 -7.67 -0.71
N THR A 415 -2.34 -7.27 -0.03
CA THR A 415 -2.41 -6.30 1.07
C THR A 415 -2.27 -4.85 0.65
N ILE A 416 -1.82 -4.57 -0.60
CA ILE A 416 -1.68 -3.17 -1.05
C ILE A 416 -3.00 -2.61 -1.52
N ILE A 417 -3.34 -1.42 -1.03
CA ILE A 417 -4.57 -0.71 -1.33
C ILE A 417 -4.30 0.80 -1.47
N PRO A 418 -4.45 1.38 -2.65
CA PRO A 418 -4.54 2.83 -2.83
C PRO A 418 -5.98 3.27 -2.59
N ALA A 419 -6.22 4.47 -2.04
CA ALA A 419 -7.56 5.01 -1.85
C ALA A 419 -7.76 6.37 -2.50
N MET A 420 -8.99 6.63 -2.91
CA MET A 420 -9.44 7.90 -3.49
C MET A 420 -10.78 8.29 -2.87
N VAL A 421 -11.00 9.59 -2.67
CA VAL A 421 -12.26 10.10 -2.14
C VAL A 421 -12.77 11.24 -3.02
N THR A 422 -14.06 11.20 -3.34
CA THR A 422 -14.74 12.24 -4.11
C THR A 422 -15.92 12.82 -3.34
N ARG A 423 -16.31 14.03 -3.69
CA ARG A 423 -17.57 14.65 -3.24
C ARG A 423 -18.68 14.21 -4.17
N ILE A 424 -19.76 13.72 -3.58
CA ILE A 424 -20.97 13.32 -4.32
C ILE A 424 -21.71 14.60 -4.72
N PRO A 425 -22.16 14.75 -5.99
CA PRO A 425 -22.97 15.88 -6.41
C PRO A 425 -24.24 16.02 -5.57
N SER A 426 -24.55 17.24 -5.10
CA SER A 426 -25.79 17.46 -4.34
C SER A 426 -27.01 17.35 -5.26
N PRO A 427 -28.05 16.56 -4.90
CA PRO A 427 -29.29 16.48 -5.69
C PRO A 427 -30.04 17.81 -5.81
N SER A 428 -29.73 18.80 -4.96
CA SER A 428 -30.53 20.02 -4.84
C SER A 428 -30.02 21.22 -5.66
N GLY A 429 -28.95 21.08 -6.44
CA GLY A 429 -28.47 22.17 -7.32
C GLY A 429 -28.18 23.52 -6.66
N ARG A 430 -28.17 23.60 -5.33
CA ARG A 430 -27.87 24.83 -4.60
C ARG A 430 -26.38 24.86 -4.23
N GLY A 431 -25.65 25.54 -5.04
CA GLY A 431 -24.26 25.90 -4.71
C GLY A 431 -23.33 25.63 -5.88
N THR A 432 -23.03 26.72 -6.49
CA THR A 432 -21.87 27.09 -7.29
C THR A 432 -22.19 27.53 -8.71
N SER A 433 -21.63 28.69 -9.03
CA SER A 433 -21.52 29.33 -10.32
C SER A 433 -21.62 28.43 -11.55
N GLU A 434 -22.39 28.88 -12.52
CA GLU A 434 -22.59 28.33 -13.86
C GLU A 434 -21.32 27.73 -14.45
N GLY A 435 -21.34 26.39 -14.72
CA GLY A 435 -20.29 25.71 -15.47
C GLY A 435 -19.69 24.42 -14.90
N GLN A 436 -20.01 23.99 -13.68
CA GLN A 436 -19.55 22.68 -13.17
C GLN A 436 -20.55 21.59 -13.54
N GLY A 437 -20.17 20.73 -14.50
CA GLY A 437 -20.96 19.58 -14.94
C GLY A 437 -21.26 18.58 -13.82
N GLU A 438 -22.32 17.79 -13.98
CA GLU A 438 -22.90 16.79 -13.08
C GLU A 438 -21.97 15.59 -12.81
N GLY A 439 -20.79 15.77 -12.23
CA GLY A 439 -19.84 14.68 -11.92
C GLY A 439 -19.22 14.84 -10.54
N GLU A 440 -18.67 13.77 -10.03
CA GLU A 440 -17.97 13.77 -8.75
C GLU A 440 -16.70 14.64 -8.80
N SER A 441 -16.40 15.36 -7.72
CA SER A 441 -15.17 16.17 -7.62
C SER A 441 -14.20 15.56 -6.61
N LEU A 442 -12.89 15.62 -6.89
CA LEU A 442 -11.86 15.12 -5.99
C LEU A 442 -11.96 15.79 -4.62
N TYR A 443 -12.02 14.97 -3.56
CA TYR A 443 -11.84 15.39 -2.18
C TYR A 443 -10.42 15.06 -1.70
N ALA A 444 -10.01 13.79 -1.82
CA ALA A 444 -8.71 13.33 -1.36
C ALA A 444 -8.12 12.23 -2.24
N SER A 445 -6.80 12.24 -2.38
CA SER A 445 -5.99 11.07 -2.74
C SER A 445 -5.16 10.71 -1.52
N TYR A 446 -5.33 9.50 -0.96
CA TYR A 446 -4.69 9.13 0.29
C TYR A 446 -4.42 7.62 0.39
N GLY A 447 -3.52 7.25 1.27
CA GLY A 447 -3.29 5.86 1.65
C GLY A 447 -2.28 5.74 2.78
N VAL A 448 -2.30 4.59 3.44
CA VAL A 448 -1.40 4.24 4.54
C VAL A 448 -0.81 2.87 4.25
N MET A 449 0.49 2.78 4.02
CA MET A 449 1.18 1.52 3.80
C MET A 449 1.43 0.77 5.10
N GLY A 450 1.65 -0.58 5.04
CA GLY A 450 1.97 -1.38 6.23
C GLY A 450 1.26 -2.73 6.29
N GLY A 451 1.08 -3.43 5.17
CA GLY A 451 0.44 -4.75 5.14
C GLY A 451 -1.00 -4.72 5.62
N PHE A 452 -1.33 -5.51 6.64
CA PHE A 452 -2.66 -5.50 7.25
C PHE A 452 -2.98 -4.23 8.06
N MET A 453 -1.99 -3.37 8.31
CA MET A 453 -2.25 -2.04 8.85
C MET A 453 -2.91 -1.10 7.83
N GLN A 454 -2.81 -1.37 6.52
CA GLN A 454 -3.34 -0.48 5.48
C GLN A 454 -4.82 -0.17 5.66
N PRO A 455 -5.76 -1.14 5.73
CA PRO A 455 -7.18 -0.83 5.97
C PRO A 455 -7.41 -0.10 7.28
N GLN A 456 -6.67 -0.46 8.33
CA GLN A 456 -6.77 0.17 9.64
C GLN A 456 -6.31 1.63 9.61
N GLY A 457 -5.22 1.89 8.90
CA GLY A 457 -4.71 3.25 8.67
C GLY A 457 -5.65 4.08 7.82
N HIS A 458 -6.23 3.50 6.75
CA HIS A 458 -7.22 4.17 5.90
C HIS A 458 -8.43 4.63 6.72
N VAL A 459 -8.99 3.77 7.55
CA VAL A 459 -10.13 4.11 8.42
C VAL A 459 -9.77 5.19 9.43
N GLN A 460 -8.64 5.06 10.12
CA GLN A 460 -8.22 6.01 11.15
C GLN A 460 -7.91 7.40 10.56
N VAL A 461 -7.17 7.45 9.44
CA VAL A 461 -6.81 8.73 8.80
C VAL A 461 -8.06 9.39 8.18
N LEU A 462 -8.88 8.64 7.44
CA LEU A 462 -10.07 9.22 6.82
C LEU A 462 -11.06 9.74 7.87
N SER A 463 -11.32 8.98 8.93
CA SER A 463 -12.20 9.44 9.99
C SER A 463 -11.66 10.65 10.75
N ALA A 464 -10.32 10.79 10.88
CA ALA A 464 -9.71 11.99 11.44
C ALA A 464 -9.91 13.23 10.54
N LEU A 465 -9.78 13.06 9.23
CA LEU A 465 -10.03 14.13 8.25
C LEU A 465 -11.52 14.55 8.24
N VAL A 466 -12.44 13.58 8.21
CA VAL A 466 -13.86 13.83 7.93
C VAL A 466 -14.67 14.06 9.20
N ASP A 467 -14.54 13.18 10.22
CA ASP A 467 -15.32 13.30 11.45
C ASP A 467 -14.75 14.36 12.40
N ASN A 468 -13.40 14.51 12.47
CA ASN A 468 -12.78 15.52 13.34
C ASN A 468 -12.34 16.80 12.61
N GLY A 469 -12.47 16.88 11.28
CA GLY A 469 -12.12 18.06 10.50
C GLY A 469 -10.64 18.44 10.53
N LEU A 470 -9.74 17.46 10.75
CA LEU A 470 -8.31 17.72 10.81
C LEU A 470 -7.72 17.95 9.42
N ASP A 471 -6.69 18.78 9.33
CA ASP A 471 -5.88 18.90 8.14
C ASP A 471 -5.06 17.61 7.89
N PRO A 472 -4.53 17.39 6.65
CA PRO A 472 -3.80 16.18 6.31
C PRO A 472 -2.62 15.86 7.22
N GLN A 473 -1.84 16.85 7.64
CA GLN A 473 -0.68 16.62 8.49
C GLN A 473 -1.11 16.25 9.90
N SER A 474 -2.08 16.97 10.47
CA SER A 474 -2.63 16.68 11.81
C SER A 474 -3.27 15.30 11.86
N ALA A 475 -3.99 14.87 10.82
CA ALA A 475 -4.59 13.53 10.74
C ALA A 475 -3.52 12.43 10.68
N LEU A 476 -2.40 12.67 9.98
CA LEU A 476 -1.28 11.72 9.92
C LEU A 476 -0.45 11.69 11.22
N ASP A 477 -0.39 12.81 11.94
CA ASP A 477 0.36 12.93 13.20
C ASP A 477 -0.33 12.24 14.38
N LEU A 478 -1.66 12.03 14.31
CA LEU A 478 -2.38 11.34 15.38
C LEU A 478 -1.78 9.96 15.69
N PRO A 479 -1.59 9.64 16.98
CA PRO A 479 -1.27 8.28 17.39
C PRO A 479 -2.32 7.29 16.94
N ARG A 480 -1.89 6.10 16.50
CA ARG A 480 -2.75 5.07 15.90
C ARG A 480 -2.83 3.82 16.77
N ILE A 481 -3.86 3.03 16.48
CA ILE A 481 -3.97 1.65 16.92
C ILE A 481 -3.61 0.71 15.78
N CYS A 482 -3.14 -0.49 16.10
CA CYS A 482 -2.97 -1.58 15.15
C CYS A 482 -3.45 -2.89 15.78
N ILE A 483 -4.46 -3.52 15.18
CA ILE A 483 -4.85 -4.88 15.53
C ILE A 483 -3.86 -5.81 14.86
N ASP A 484 -3.17 -6.61 15.65
CA ASP A 484 -2.34 -7.69 15.13
C ASP A 484 -3.27 -8.84 14.70
N VAL A 485 -3.56 -8.87 13.40
CA VAL A 485 -4.46 -9.86 12.81
C VAL A 485 -3.81 -11.23 12.61
N GLU A 486 -2.57 -11.39 13.02
CA GLU A 486 -1.79 -12.61 12.90
C GLU A 486 -1.91 -13.50 14.12
N GLU A 487 -2.03 -12.92 15.31
CA GLU A 487 -2.28 -13.66 16.54
C GLU A 487 -3.77 -13.97 16.69
N SER A 488 -4.11 -15.21 17.05
CA SER A 488 -5.45 -15.62 17.40
C SER A 488 -5.97 -14.71 18.54
N GLY A 489 -7.13 -14.05 18.31
CA GLY A 489 -7.69 -13.08 19.26
C GLY A 489 -7.30 -11.61 18.98
N GLY A 490 -6.47 -11.31 17.99
CA GLY A 490 -6.20 -9.96 17.49
C GLY A 490 -5.74 -9.00 18.59
N ARG A 491 -4.52 -9.14 19.09
CA ARG A 491 -3.93 -8.19 20.05
C ARG A 491 -3.89 -6.79 19.45
N VAL A 492 -4.11 -5.79 20.31
CA VAL A 492 -4.12 -4.38 19.91
C VAL A 492 -2.83 -3.72 20.36
N ALA A 493 -2.02 -3.31 19.41
CA ALA A 493 -0.90 -2.40 19.66
C ALA A 493 -1.43 -0.96 19.72
N LEU A 494 -0.94 -0.21 20.69
CA LEU A 494 -1.24 1.21 20.88
C LEU A 494 0.04 2.00 20.72
N GLU A 495 -0.04 3.08 19.96
CA GLU A 495 1.13 3.93 19.70
C GLU A 495 1.39 4.90 20.85
N GLU A 496 2.68 5.23 21.07
CA GLU A 496 3.10 6.33 21.95
C GLU A 496 2.32 7.61 21.63
N GLY A 497 1.79 8.28 22.69
CA GLY A 497 0.95 9.46 22.55
C GLY A 497 -0.54 9.18 22.77
N ILE A 498 -0.98 7.92 22.80
CA ILE A 498 -2.33 7.58 23.28
C ILE A 498 -2.36 7.76 24.81
N PRO A 499 -3.35 8.51 25.37
CA PRO A 499 -3.41 8.79 26.81
C PRO A 499 -3.46 7.54 27.68
N ALA A 500 -2.74 7.53 28.80
CA ALA A 500 -2.63 6.35 29.67
C ALA A 500 -3.99 5.89 30.26
N ASN A 501 -4.90 6.83 30.54
CA ASN A 501 -6.27 6.50 30.95
C ASN A 501 -7.03 5.76 29.86
N VAL A 502 -6.88 6.15 28.59
CA VAL A 502 -7.50 5.49 27.44
C VAL A 502 -6.98 4.06 27.30
N ILE A 503 -5.65 3.86 27.43
CA ILE A 503 -5.04 2.53 27.43
C ILE A 503 -5.63 1.66 28.54
N SER A 504 -5.75 2.21 29.77
CA SER A 504 -6.34 1.52 30.92
C SER A 504 -7.81 1.14 30.68
N ASP A 505 -8.58 2.06 30.11
CA ASP A 505 -10.01 1.84 29.88
C ASP A 505 -10.27 0.83 28.77
N LEU A 506 -9.50 0.84 27.68
CA LEU A 506 -9.56 -0.21 26.65
C LEU A 506 -9.24 -1.60 27.23
N LYS A 507 -8.28 -1.71 28.15
CA LYS A 507 -7.99 -2.97 28.86
C LYS A 507 -9.17 -3.41 29.73
N LYS A 508 -9.82 -2.48 30.46
CA LYS A 508 -11.02 -2.78 31.27
C LYS A 508 -12.20 -3.22 30.43
N MET A 509 -12.33 -2.69 29.21
CA MET A 509 -13.34 -3.15 28.25
C MET A 509 -13.04 -4.55 27.69
N GLY A 510 -11.88 -5.13 27.98
CA GLY A 510 -11.50 -6.48 27.58
C GLY A 510 -10.69 -6.56 26.30
N HIS A 511 -10.23 -5.43 25.74
CA HIS A 511 -9.30 -5.50 24.60
C HIS A 511 -7.97 -6.12 25.01
N PRO A 512 -7.44 -7.11 24.28
CA PRO A 512 -6.13 -7.69 24.51
C PRO A 512 -5.02 -6.74 24.03
N VAL A 513 -4.79 -5.67 24.79
CA VAL A 513 -3.80 -4.62 24.48
C VAL A 513 -2.40 -5.09 24.85
N TYR A 514 -1.38 -4.76 24.04
CA TYR A 514 0.02 -4.95 24.40
C TYR A 514 0.36 -4.27 25.74
N ALA A 515 1.35 -4.83 26.46
CA ALA A 515 1.70 -4.34 27.78
C ALA A 515 2.16 -2.89 27.78
N GLU A 516 2.95 -2.52 26.77
CA GLU A 516 3.54 -1.19 26.59
C GLU A 516 3.10 -0.57 25.27
N ALA A 517 3.05 0.77 25.23
CA ALA A 517 2.84 1.51 24.00
C ALA A 517 4.09 1.38 23.09
N VAL A 518 3.84 1.22 21.79
CA VAL A 518 4.92 1.07 20.80
C VAL A 518 5.50 2.44 20.47
N SER A 519 6.82 2.55 20.57
CA SER A 519 7.57 3.80 20.41
C SER A 519 8.78 3.65 19.50
N GLY A 520 9.48 4.75 19.20
CA GLY A 520 10.73 4.76 18.46
C GLY A 520 10.56 4.26 17.01
N TYR A 521 11.52 3.48 16.54
CA TYR A 521 11.50 2.94 15.17
C TYR A 521 10.40 1.90 14.94
N ASP A 522 9.93 1.23 15.99
CA ASP A 522 8.87 0.22 15.87
C ASP A 522 7.49 0.84 15.62
N ARG A 523 7.33 2.16 15.70
CA ARG A 523 6.12 2.90 15.28
C ARG A 523 5.75 2.70 13.81
N SER A 524 6.64 2.18 12.97
CA SER A 524 6.29 1.78 11.61
C SER A 524 5.21 0.70 11.55
N LEU A 525 4.96 -0.03 12.64
CA LEU A 525 3.82 -0.95 12.79
C LEU A 525 2.50 -0.26 12.48
N PHE A 526 2.37 1.04 12.79
CA PHE A 526 1.15 1.83 12.56
C PHE A 526 1.03 2.41 11.16
N GLY A 527 1.83 1.89 10.23
CA GLY A 527 1.84 2.30 8.84
C GLY A 527 2.44 3.68 8.60
N ARG A 528 2.58 4.02 7.32
CA ARG A 528 3.14 5.30 6.87
C ARG A 528 2.25 5.86 5.77
N GLY A 529 1.61 6.99 6.02
CA GLY A 529 0.58 7.56 5.15
C GLY A 529 1.04 8.77 4.35
N GLN A 530 0.33 9.03 3.25
CA GLN A 530 0.39 10.26 2.49
C GLN A 530 -1.04 10.70 2.19
N VAL A 531 -1.32 11.98 2.30
CA VAL A 531 -2.65 12.55 2.05
C VAL A 531 -2.51 13.84 1.25
N ILE A 532 -3.30 13.98 0.19
CA ILE A 532 -3.49 15.24 -0.54
C ILE A 532 -4.99 15.50 -0.61
N LEU A 533 -5.45 16.58 0.02
CA LEU A 533 -6.82 17.09 -0.11
C LEU A 533 -6.90 18.15 -1.22
N ARG A 534 -8.06 18.26 -1.85
CA ARG A 534 -8.39 19.34 -2.78
C ARG A 534 -9.60 20.12 -2.27
N ASP A 535 -9.44 21.40 -2.07
CA ASP A 535 -10.54 22.31 -1.75
C ASP A 535 -11.50 22.44 -2.95
N ALA A 536 -12.80 22.39 -2.70
CA ALA A 536 -13.80 22.36 -3.75
C ALA A 536 -13.98 23.71 -4.45
N GLU A 537 -13.84 24.82 -3.69
CA GLU A 537 -14.15 26.17 -4.18
C GLU A 537 -12.93 26.79 -4.86
N THR A 538 -11.78 26.70 -4.20
CA THR A 538 -10.54 27.36 -4.64
C THR A 538 -9.65 26.48 -5.51
N GLY A 539 -9.85 25.14 -5.47
CA GLY A 539 -8.98 24.15 -6.09
C GLY A 539 -7.60 24.03 -5.41
N VAL A 540 -7.40 24.70 -4.29
CA VAL A 540 -6.14 24.64 -3.52
C VAL A 540 -5.94 23.21 -3.00
N LEU A 541 -4.72 22.71 -3.16
CA LEU A 541 -4.27 21.43 -2.62
C LEU A 541 -3.66 21.64 -1.24
N CYS A 542 -3.95 20.74 -0.30
CA CYS A 542 -3.36 20.69 1.02
C CYS A 542 -2.86 19.28 1.28
N ALA A 543 -1.59 19.10 1.64
CA ALA A 543 -0.99 17.77 1.80
C ALA A 543 -0.26 17.60 3.12
N GLY A 544 -0.22 16.35 3.59
CA GLY A 544 0.59 15.87 4.71
C GLY A 544 1.39 14.63 4.37
N SER A 545 2.48 14.42 5.11
CA SER A 545 3.32 13.23 5.02
C SER A 545 3.60 12.67 6.41
N ASP A 546 3.54 11.36 6.52
CA ASP A 546 3.61 10.63 7.79
C ASP A 546 4.96 10.81 8.53
N PRO A 547 4.95 11.19 9.81
CA PRO A 547 6.17 11.32 10.61
C PRO A 547 6.85 9.96 10.90
N ARG A 548 6.19 8.85 10.62
CA ARG A 548 6.73 7.48 10.75
C ARG A 548 7.55 7.04 9.52
N ALA A 549 7.73 7.94 8.55
CA ALA A 549 8.57 7.77 7.36
C ALA A 549 9.67 8.84 7.29
N ASP A 550 10.68 8.60 6.45
CA ASP A 550 11.68 9.63 6.09
C ASP A 550 11.10 10.70 5.13
N GLY A 551 9.86 10.55 4.70
CA GLY A 551 9.21 11.23 3.58
C GLY A 551 8.80 12.68 3.79
N CYS A 552 8.26 13.27 2.73
CA CYS A 552 7.67 14.60 2.75
C CYS A 552 6.59 14.75 1.66
N ALA A 553 5.72 15.75 1.85
CA ALA A 553 4.95 16.33 0.77
C ALA A 553 5.68 17.59 0.27
N MET A 554 5.71 17.79 -1.04
CA MET A 554 6.30 18.98 -1.66
C MET A 554 5.43 19.48 -2.81
N SER A 555 5.39 20.79 -2.98
CA SER A 555 4.63 21.47 -4.03
C SER A 555 5.53 21.89 -5.20
N LEU A 556 4.91 21.97 -6.40
CA LEU A 556 5.49 22.60 -7.56
C LEU A 556 5.27 24.11 -7.49
#